data_54b048d536c56858f2bd15c1014c5ae9
#
_entry.id   54b048d536c56858f2bd15c1014c5ae9
#
_cell.length_a   1.000
_cell.length_b   1.000
_cell.length_c   1.000
_cell.angle_alpha   90.00
_cell.angle_beta   90.00
_cell.angle_gamma   90.00
#
_symmetry.space_group_name_H-M   'P 1'
#
loop_
_entity.id
_entity.type
_entity.pdbx_description
1 polymer ?
#
loop_
_entity_poly.entity_id
_entity_poly.type
_entity_poly.pdbx_seq_one_letter_code
_entity_poly.pdbx_strand_id
1 'polypeptide(L)'
;MNMKTFATLAQRVQRHGPVLALALAGLVVVLGVISCGTVTRSVVVLPNYPGAKYIGSKECEQCHEELYREFATADHARLMAAGTNSLNAGCESCHGPCSVHSDSGGETLPPYTFKPGRQQRTSFGAGVAVMPARSTETMCFQCHGDVRGQFSLPSHHPVPEGELSCTDCHSPHKGSIHVGGGTSILTENESCLRCHAEQRGPFVFEHEAVREGCTICHVPHGSVNPKLLAVRDANACLKCHFQQQSGGTILIGGSDHTTRLQQGTCWTAGCHEAVHGSRVSPSLRF
;
A
#
# COMPACT_ATOMS: atom_id res chain seq x y z
N MET A 1 -2.52 -4.57 -63.54
CA MET A 1 -3.46 -5.33 -62.73
C MET A 1 -4.82 -5.26 -63.45
N ASN A 2 -5.38 -6.37 -63.88
CA ASN A 2 -6.43 -6.40 -64.92
C ASN A 2 -7.81 -6.17 -64.29
N MET A 3 -8.62 -5.31 -64.91
CA MET A 3 -10.00 -4.90 -64.47
C MET A 3 -10.92 -6.10 -64.14
N LYS A 4 -10.69 -7.24 -64.78
CA LYS A 4 -11.45 -8.48 -64.51
C LYS A 4 -11.09 -9.10 -63.11
N THR A 5 -9.89 -8.89 -62.63
CA THR A 5 -9.47 -9.37 -61.29
C THR A 5 -10.09 -8.53 -60.16
N PHE A 6 -10.32 -7.25 -60.38
CA PHE A 6 -11.00 -6.37 -59.44
C PHE A 6 -12.47 -6.68 -59.32
N ALA A 7 -13.16 -6.98 -60.41
CA ALA A 7 -14.58 -7.32 -60.40
C ALA A 7 -14.85 -8.64 -59.65
N THR A 8 -14.01 -9.63 -59.83
CA THR A 8 -14.11 -10.94 -59.15
C THR A 8 -13.82 -10.82 -57.64
N LEU A 9 -12.85 -9.93 -57.25
CA LEU A 9 -12.56 -9.68 -55.83
C LEU A 9 -13.75 -8.96 -55.15
N ALA A 10 -14.31 -7.94 -55.79
CA ALA A 10 -15.46 -7.20 -55.28
C ALA A 10 -16.70 -8.09 -55.10
N GLN A 11 -16.98 -8.98 -56.05
CA GLN A 11 -18.09 -9.94 -55.95
C GLN A 11 -17.86 -10.98 -54.83
N ARG A 12 -16.63 -11.42 -54.58
CA ARG A 12 -16.32 -12.31 -53.46
C ARG A 12 -16.49 -11.60 -52.10
N VAL A 13 -16.01 -10.37 -51.99
CA VAL A 13 -16.21 -9.55 -50.76
C VAL A 13 -17.69 -9.28 -50.49
N GLN A 14 -18.48 -8.98 -51.52
CA GLN A 14 -19.92 -8.77 -51.36
C GLN A 14 -20.65 -10.05 -50.95
N ARG A 15 -20.23 -11.22 -51.42
CA ARG A 15 -20.89 -12.50 -51.14
C ARG A 15 -20.48 -13.11 -49.77
N HIS A 16 -19.24 -12.89 -49.33
CA HIS A 16 -18.72 -13.45 -48.09
C HIS A 16 -18.56 -12.42 -46.96
N GLY A 17 -18.66 -11.11 -47.27
CA GLY A 17 -18.51 -10.03 -46.30
C GLY A 17 -19.43 -10.17 -45.10
N PRO A 18 -20.75 -10.41 -45.31
CA PRO A 18 -21.68 -10.56 -44.18
C PRO A 18 -21.37 -11.75 -43.28
N VAL A 19 -20.93 -12.88 -43.88
CA VAL A 19 -20.56 -14.10 -43.12
C VAL A 19 -19.28 -13.87 -42.33
N LEU A 20 -18.31 -13.19 -42.93
CA LEU A 20 -17.05 -12.84 -42.25
C LEU A 20 -17.26 -11.84 -41.11
N ALA A 21 -18.14 -10.85 -41.31
CA ALA A 21 -18.52 -9.90 -40.29
C ALA A 21 -19.24 -10.56 -39.10
N LEU A 22 -20.16 -11.50 -39.37
CA LEU A 22 -20.82 -12.24 -38.31
C LEU A 22 -19.86 -13.17 -37.56
N ALA A 23 -18.90 -13.81 -38.26
CA ALA A 23 -17.88 -14.67 -37.66
C ALA A 23 -16.93 -13.83 -36.75
N LEU A 24 -16.52 -12.65 -37.21
CA LEU A 24 -15.71 -11.71 -36.41
C LEU A 24 -16.48 -11.18 -35.19
N ALA A 25 -17.75 -10.81 -35.36
CA ALA A 25 -18.58 -10.38 -34.24
C ALA A 25 -18.78 -11.51 -33.21
N GLY A 26 -19.02 -12.74 -33.68
CA GLY A 26 -19.09 -13.91 -32.82
C GLY A 26 -17.78 -14.18 -32.07
N LEU A 27 -16.62 -14.04 -32.74
CA LEU A 27 -15.32 -14.18 -32.12
C LEU A 27 -15.06 -13.12 -31.02
N VAL A 28 -15.44 -11.88 -31.29
CA VAL A 28 -15.32 -10.78 -30.30
C VAL A 28 -16.20 -11.05 -29.09
N VAL A 29 -17.43 -11.53 -29.29
CA VAL A 29 -18.32 -11.91 -28.18
C VAL A 29 -17.72 -13.07 -27.37
N VAL A 30 -17.23 -14.11 -28.02
CA VAL A 30 -16.59 -15.27 -27.35
C VAL A 30 -15.34 -14.84 -26.58
N LEU A 31 -14.49 -13.99 -27.17
CA LEU A 31 -13.32 -13.44 -26.50
C LEU A 31 -13.71 -12.52 -25.33
N GLY A 32 -14.79 -11.74 -25.47
CA GLY A 32 -15.35 -10.91 -24.40
C GLY A 32 -15.87 -11.75 -23.22
N VAL A 33 -16.57 -12.86 -23.51
CA VAL A 33 -17.07 -13.78 -22.48
C VAL A 33 -15.93 -14.52 -21.77
N ILE A 34 -14.90 -14.94 -22.51
CA ILE A 34 -13.71 -15.57 -21.94
C ILE A 34 -12.91 -14.57 -21.10
N SER A 35 -12.83 -13.29 -21.51
CA SER A 35 -12.15 -12.24 -20.76
C SER A 35 -12.90 -11.83 -19.47
N CYS A 36 -14.24 -12.03 -19.42
CA CYS A 36 -15.02 -11.92 -18.19
C CYS A 36 -14.97 -13.17 -17.31
N GLY A 37 -14.27 -14.22 -17.77
CA GLY A 37 -14.14 -15.48 -17.08
C GLY A 37 -13.25 -15.36 -15.85
N THR A 38 -13.89 -15.54 -14.71
CA THR A 38 -13.30 -15.92 -13.42
C THR A 38 -12.21 -14.99 -12.90
N VAL A 39 -12.62 -13.90 -12.30
CA VAL A 39 -11.91 -13.43 -11.10
C VAL A 39 -12.00 -14.60 -10.10
N THR A 40 -11.02 -15.47 -10.10
CA THR A 40 -10.80 -16.42 -9.01
C THR A 40 -10.53 -15.55 -7.78
N ARG A 41 -11.56 -15.30 -6.98
CA ARG A 41 -11.38 -14.81 -5.64
C ARG A 41 -10.47 -15.82 -4.96
N SER A 42 -9.24 -15.44 -4.67
CA SER A 42 -8.38 -16.22 -3.80
C SER A 42 -9.14 -16.33 -2.47
N VAL A 43 -9.74 -17.46 -2.22
CA VAL A 43 -10.33 -17.75 -0.92
C VAL A 43 -9.13 -17.84 0.03
N VAL A 44 -9.01 -16.89 0.93
CA VAL A 44 -8.04 -16.97 2.03
C VAL A 44 -8.46 -18.19 2.85
N VAL A 45 -7.71 -19.27 2.72
CA VAL A 45 -7.92 -20.46 3.55
C VAL A 45 -7.39 -20.10 4.93
N LEU A 46 -8.30 -19.85 5.84
CA LEU A 46 -7.96 -19.59 7.23
C LEU A 46 -7.30 -20.82 7.86
N PRO A 47 -6.24 -20.68 8.64
CA PRO A 47 -5.54 -21.80 9.21
C PRO A 47 -6.42 -22.58 10.19
N ASN A 48 -6.36 -23.89 10.11
CA ASN A 48 -7.04 -24.77 11.07
C ASN A 48 -6.15 -24.91 12.32
N TYR A 49 -6.71 -24.57 13.48
CA TYR A 49 -6.07 -24.75 14.78
C TYR A 49 -6.71 -25.94 15.49
N PRO A 50 -5.96 -27.00 15.85
CA PRO A 50 -6.48 -28.12 16.58
C PRO A 50 -7.14 -27.68 17.91
N GLY A 51 -8.40 -28.04 18.11
CA GLY A 51 -9.16 -27.71 19.31
C GLY A 51 -9.80 -26.31 19.33
N ALA A 52 -9.49 -25.45 18.41
CA ALA A 52 -10.13 -24.13 18.32
C ALA A 52 -11.18 -24.09 17.19
N LYS A 53 -12.25 -23.34 17.42
CA LYS A 53 -13.36 -23.14 16.47
C LYS A 53 -13.57 -21.66 16.22
N TYR A 54 -14.06 -21.33 15.04
CA TYR A 54 -14.54 -20.00 14.70
C TYR A 54 -15.87 -19.73 15.40
N ILE A 55 -15.98 -18.60 16.09
CA ILE A 55 -17.15 -18.22 16.88
C ILE A 55 -17.88 -16.99 16.34
N GLY A 56 -17.23 -16.26 15.40
CA GLY A 56 -17.78 -15.07 14.76
C GLY A 56 -17.51 -13.78 15.54
N SER A 57 -17.43 -12.68 14.81
CA SER A 57 -17.06 -11.36 15.36
C SER A 57 -18.05 -10.84 16.42
N LYS A 58 -19.31 -11.30 16.40
CA LYS A 58 -20.31 -10.89 17.39
C LYS A 58 -19.98 -11.37 18.81
N GLU A 59 -19.34 -12.52 18.94
CA GLU A 59 -18.89 -13.02 20.24
C GLU A 59 -17.75 -12.15 20.81
N CYS A 60 -16.91 -11.60 19.93
CA CYS A 60 -15.82 -10.72 20.34
C CYS A 60 -16.34 -9.41 20.96
N GLU A 61 -17.49 -8.90 20.48
CA GLU A 61 -18.11 -7.67 20.97
C GLU A 61 -18.40 -7.69 22.46
N GLN A 62 -18.72 -8.86 23.03
CA GLN A 62 -19.11 -9.00 24.45
C GLN A 62 -17.99 -8.52 25.40
N CYS A 63 -16.72 -8.67 25.01
CA CYS A 63 -15.57 -8.25 25.80
C CYS A 63 -14.81 -7.09 25.16
N HIS A 64 -14.91 -6.93 23.84
CA HIS A 64 -14.17 -5.94 23.04
C HIS A 64 -15.11 -4.93 22.37
N GLU A 65 -16.11 -4.41 23.10
CA GLU A 65 -17.17 -3.53 22.58
C GLU A 65 -16.62 -2.28 21.87
N GLU A 66 -15.69 -1.59 22.50
CA GLU A 66 -15.10 -0.38 21.91
C GLU A 66 -14.35 -0.68 20.61
N LEU A 67 -13.53 -1.72 20.63
CA LEU A 67 -12.77 -2.15 19.45
C LEU A 67 -13.68 -2.62 18.32
N TYR A 68 -14.75 -3.35 18.67
CA TYR A 68 -15.75 -3.81 17.70
C TYR A 68 -16.44 -2.62 17.02
N ARG A 69 -16.82 -1.59 17.79
CA ARG A 69 -17.43 -0.37 17.28
C ARG A 69 -16.46 0.44 16.39
N GLU A 70 -15.21 0.57 16.81
CA GLU A 70 -14.18 1.23 15.99
C GLU A 70 -13.94 0.49 14.69
N PHE A 71 -13.82 -0.84 14.73
CA PHE A 71 -13.58 -1.68 13.56
C PHE A 71 -14.70 -1.56 12.52
N ALA A 72 -15.93 -1.31 12.91
CA ALA A 72 -17.05 -1.10 11.99
C ALA A 72 -16.83 0.06 11.00
N THR A 73 -15.95 1.01 11.35
CA THR A 73 -15.57 2.15 10.49
C THR A 73 -14.28 1.93 9.71
N ALA A 74 -13.56 0.84 9.98
CA ALA A 74 -12.30 0.52 9.32
C ALA A 74 -12.53 -0.02 7.90
N ASP A 75 -11.55 0.17 7.03
CA ASP A 75 -11.58 -0.39 5.67
C ASP A 75 -11.71 -1.93 5.68
N HIS A 76 -11.12 -2.57 6.70
CA HIS A 76 -11.22 -4.01 6.91
C HIS A 76 -12.60 -4.48 7.43
N ALA A 77 -13.50 -3.57 7.79
CA ALA A 77 -14.87 -3.94 8.18
C ALA A 77 -15.64 -4.68 7.08
N ARG A 78 -15.21 -4.52 5.82
CA ARG A 78 -15.73 -5.30 4.67
C ARG A 78 -15.50 -6.81 4.80
N LEU A 79 -14.59 -7.23 5.68
CA LEU A 79 -14.37 -8.64 6.03
C LEU A 79 -15.46 -9.17 6.96
N MET A 80 -16.24 -8.30 7.60
CA MET A 80 -17.38 -8.72 8.42
C MET A 80 -18.52 -9.16 7.50
N ALA A 81 -18.82 -10.45 7.53
CA ALA A 81 -19.89 -11.04 6.75
C ALA A 81 -21.13 -11.32 7.62
N ALA A 82 -22.30 -11.38 6.98
CA ALA A 82 -23.54 -11.80 7.59
C ALA A 82 -23.89 -13.25 7.22
N GLY A 83 -24.75 -13.89 7.99
CA GLY A 83 -25.23 -15.24 7.74
C GLY A 83 -24.19 -16.32 8.08
N THR A 84 -24.24 -17.44 7.35
CA THR A 84 -23.35 -18.59 7.59
C THR A 84 -21.86 -18.30 7.39
N ASN A 85 -21.52 -17.26 6.65
CA ASN A 85 -20.13 -16.86 6.41
C ASN A 85 -19.58 -15.99 7.55
N SER A 86 -20.40 -15.57 8.51
CA SER A 86 -19.98 -14.70 9.62
C SER A 86 -19.05 -15.40 10.62
N LEU A 87 -19.03 -16.73 10.64
CA LEU A 87 -18.22 -17.51 11.58
C LEU A 87 -16.72 -17.40 11.33
N ASN A 88 -16.30 -17.18 10.09
CA ASN A 88 -14.88 -17.11 9.72
C ASN A 88 -14.49 -15.80 9.02
N ALA A 89 -15.32 -14.78 9.17
CA ALA A 89 -15.06 -13.45 8.61
C ALA A 89 -14.94 -12.42 9.74
N GLY A 90 -14.30 -11.29 9.43
CA GLY A 90 -14.10 -10.22 10.40
C GLY A 90 -12.87 -10.42 11.27
N CYS A 91 -13.02 -10.34 12.60
CA CYS A 91 -11.91 -10.42 13.56
C CYS A 91 -11.03 -11.67 13.35
N GLU A 92 -11.68 -12.81 13.22
CA GLU A 92 -11.02 -14.11 13.07
C GLU A 92 -10.36 -14.33 11.71
N SER A 93 -10.63 -13.47 10.71
CA SER A 93 -9.88 -13.46 9.44
C SER A 93 -8.39 -13.15 9.65
N CYS A 94 -8.08 -12.37 10.67
CA CYS A 94 -6.72 -12.02 11.06
C CYS A 94 -6.26 -12.76 12.31
N HIS A 95 -7.11 -12.89 13.31
CA HIS A 95 -6.75 -13.47 14.62
C HIS A 95 -6.87 -15.00 14.69
N GLY A 96 -7.46 -15.64 13.69
CA GLY A 96 -7.73 -17.08 13.67
C GLY A 96 -8.91 -17.49 14.58
N PRO A 97 -9.18 -18.81 14.73
CA PRO A 97 -10.31 -19.30 15.48
C PRO A 97 -10.16 -19.04 16.98
N CYS A 98 -11.08 -18.29 17.56
CA CYS A 98 -10.94 -17.68 18.89
C CYS A 98 -11.75 -18.38 20.00
N SER A 99 -12.33 -19.59 19.78
CA SER A 99 -13.12 -20.25 20.83
C SER A 99 -12.33 -20.46 22.12
N VAL A 100 -11.09 -20.94 22.04
CA VAL A 100 -10.24 -21.17 23.23
C VAL A 100 -9.93 -19.88 23.98
N HIS A 101 -9.74 -18.78 23.25
CA HIS A 101 -9.59 -17.45 23.86
C HIS A 101 -10.85 -17.01 24.60
N SER A 102 -12.01 -17.16 23.98
CA SER A 102 -13.30 -16.82 24.57
C SER A 102 -13.63 -17.70 25.78
N ASP A 103 -13.48 -19.01 25.63
CA ASP A 103 -13.78 -19.99 26.69
C ASP A 103 -12.88 -19.81 27.92
N SER A 104 -11.67 -19.33 27.75
CA SER A 104 -10.72 -19.02 28.84
C SER A 104 -10.98 -17.65 29.50
N GLY A 105 -11.97 -16.88 29.04
CA GLY A 105 -12.17 -15.51 29.53
C GLY A 105 -11.02 -14.57 29.18
N GLY A 106 -10.26 -14.85 28.12
CA GLY A 106 -9.15 -14.04 27.67
C GLY A 106 -7.77 -14.44 28.22
N GLU A 107 -7.68 -15.45 29.09
CA GLU A 107 -6.40 -15.92 29.63
C GLU A 107 -5.50 -16.51 28.54
N THR A 108 -6.09 -17.23 27.59
CA THR A 108 -5.40 -17.73 26.40
C THR A 108 -5.53 -16.73 25.27
N LEU A 109 -4.40 -16.30 24.70
CA LEU A 109 -4.43 -15.36 23.58
C LEU A 109 -4.98 -16.01 22.30
N PRO A 110 -5.56 -15.20 21.38
CA PRO A 110 -5.92 -15.68 20.04
C PRO A 110 -4.71 -16.28 19.31
N PRO A 111 -4.94 -17.21 18.36
CA PRO A 111 -3.87 -17.85 17.59
C PRO A 111 -2.89 -16.86 16.95
N TYR A 112 -3.39 -15.73 16.50
CA TYR A 112 -2.57 -14.64 15.97
C TYR A 112 -2.80 -13.37 16.78
N THR A 113 -1.78 -12.94 17.49
CA THR A 113 -1.76 -11.68 18.23
C THR A 113 -0.66 -10.81 17.65
N PHE A 114 -1.02 -9.62 17.21
CA PHE A 114 -0.13 -8.68 16.54
C PHE A 114 0.31 -7.60 17.55
N LYS A 115 1.62 -7.52 17.81
CA LYS A 115 2.20 -6.44 18.64
C LYS A 115 3.08 -5.57 17.75
N PRO A 116 3.05 -4.24 17.91
CA PRO A 116 4.02 -3.36 17.30
C PRO A 116 5.44 -3.73 17.76
N GLY A 117 6.38 -3.80 16.84
CA GLY A 117 7.80 -4.04 17.10
C GLY A 117 8.18 -5.49 17.43
N ARG A 118 9.35 -5.84 16.94
CA ARG A 118 10.15 -7.06 17.12
C ARG A 118 9.44 -8.31 17.65
N GLN A 119 9.39 -9.31 16.79
CA GLN A 119 9.12 -10.73 17.05
C GLN A 119 7.94 -11.03 17.98
N GLN A 120 6.87 -11.45 17.35
CA GLN A 120 5.72 -12.01 18.04
C GLN A 120 6.12 -13.35 18.67
N ARG A 121 6.26 -13.36 19.98
CA ARG A 121 6.21 -14.61 20.74
C ARG A 121 4.75 -14.89 21.03
N THR A 122 4.16 -15.82 20.29
CA THR A 122 2.90 -16.42 20.69
C THR A 122 3.18 -17.39 21.82
N SER A 123 2.91 -16.97 23.07
CA SER A 123 2.87 -17.90 24.20
C SER A 123 1.48 -18.50 24.26
N PHE A 124 1.32 -19.71 23.78
CA PHE A 124 0.13 -20.51 24.08
C PHE A 124 0.32 -21.22 25.41
N GLY A 125 -0.79 -21.35 26.18
CA GLY A 125 -0.80 -22.16 27.38
C GLY A 125 -0.36 -23.61 27.10
N ALA A 126 0.14 -24.30 28.12
CA ALA A 126 0.64 -25.65 28.00
C ALA A 126 -0.42 -26.58 27.39
N GLY A 127 -0.11 -27.16 26.21
CA GLY A 127 -0.98 -28.13 25.52
C GLY A 127 -1.47 -27.72 24.11
N VAL A 128 -1.24 -26.49 23.67
CA VAL A 128 -1.58 -26.08 22.31
C VAL A 128 -0.32 -26.19 21.43
N ALA A 129 -0.46 -26.91 20.30
CA ALA A 129 0.64 -27.04 19.35
C ALA A 129 1.09 -25.64 18.88
N VAL A 130 2.34 -25.29 19.21
CA VAL A 130 2.94 -24.02 18.77
C VAL A 130 3.10 -24.07 17.26
N MET A 131 2.18 -23.42 16.53
CA MET A 131 2.38 -23.13 15.12
C MET A 131 3.52 -22.11 15.02
N PRO A 132 4.41 -22.22 14.03
CA PRO A 132 5.43 -21.19 13.83
C PRO A 132 4.74 -19.85 13.70
N ALA A 133 5.18 -18.88 14.50
CA ALA A 133 4.64 -17.52 14.47
C ALA A 133 4.75 -17.00 13.04
N ARG A 134 3.61 -16.87 12.36
CA ARG A 134 3.58 -16.11 11.12
C ARG A 134 3.83 -14.68 11.50
N SER A 135 4.78 -14.06 10.85
CA SER A 135 5.03 -12.66 11.03
C SER A 135 3.80 -11.85 10.61
N THR A 136 3.62 -10.67 11.17
CA THR A 136 2.49 -9.77 10.84
C THR A 136 2.41 -9.54 9.34
N GLU A 137 3.55 -9.32 8.70
CA GLU A 137 3.66 -9.09 7.26
C GLU A 137 3.15 -10.29 6.45
N THR A 138 3.44 -11.53 6.86
CA THR A 138 2.96 -12.73 6.16
C THR A 138 1.44 -12.80 6.16
N MET A 139 0.80 -12.42 7.27
CA MET A 139 -0.66 -12.35 7.37
C MET A 139 -1.23 -11.29 6.45
N CYS A 140 -0.68 -10.08 6.48
CA CYS A 140 -1.14 -8.97 5.64
C CYS A 140 -0.95 -9.26 4.15
N PHE A 141 0.19 -9.84 3.78
CA PHE A 141 0.53 -10.17 2.39
C PHE A 141 -0.32 -11.27 1.75
N GLN A 142 -1.15 -11.97 2.52
CA GLN A 142 -2.13 -12.89 1.94
C GLN A 142 -3.17 -12.16 1.07
N CYS A 143 -3.48 -10.91 1.41
CA CYS A 143 -4.40 -10.06 0.67
C CYS A 143 -3.70 -8.89 -0.04
N HIS A 144 -2.62 -8.35 0.57
CA HIS A 144 -1.85 -7.20 0.06
C HIS A 144 -0.60 -7.65 -0.71
N GLY A 145 -0.79 -8.47 -1.74
CA GLY A 145 0.29 -9.00 -2.56
C GLY A 145 1.03 -7.95 -3.40
N ASP A 146 0.34 -6.89 -3.79
CA ASP A 146 0.89 -5.72 -4.48
C ASP A 146 1.87 -4.96 -3.58
N VAL A 147 1.53 -4.76 -2.32
CA VAL A 147 2.40 -4.14 -1.31
C VAL A 147 3.63 -5.01 -1.04
N ARG A 148 3.46 -6.34 -1.01
CA ARG A 148 4.60 -7.26 -0.92
C ARG A 148 5.58 -7.06 -2.06
N GLY A 149 5.09 -6.84 -3.29
CA GLY A 149 5.92 -6.54 -4.45
C GLY A 149 6.71 -5.23 -4.28
N GLN A 150 6.11 -4.21 -3.67
CA GLN A 150 6.81 -2.95 -3.38
C GLN A 150 7.97 -3.14 -2.41
N PHE A 151 7.80 -3.93 -1.35
CA PHE A 151 8.87 -4.24 -0.39
C PHE A 151 10.04 -5.05 -0.98
N SER A 152 9.91 -5.61 -2.17
CA SER A 152 11.02 -6.26 -2.88
C SER A 152 11.91 -5.29 -3.68
N LEU A 153 11.54 -4.01 -3.73
CA LEU A 153 12.32 -2.98 -4.43
C LEU A 153 13.58 -2.60 -3.64
N PRO A 154 14.62 -2.06 -4.33
CA PRO A 154 15.94 -1.82 -3.72
C PRO A 154 15.94 -0.86 -2.53
N SER A 155 15.01 0.09 -2.51
CA SER A 155 14.84 1.05 -1.41
C SER A 155 13.49 0.79 -0.76
N HIS A 156 13.47 0.32 0.48
CA HIS A 156 12.26 0.01 1.24
C HIS A 156 12.51 0.14 2.74
N HIS A 157 11.45 0.26 3.52
CA HIS A 157 11.55 0.10 4.97
C HIS A 157 11.81 -1.37 5.32
N PRO A 158 12.56 -1.67 6.40
CA PRO A 158 13.03 -3.01 6.71
C PRO A 158 11.93 -3.90 7.32
N VAL A 159 10.80 -4.02 6.60
CA VAL A 159 9.70 -4.93 6.95
C VAL A 159 10.04 -6.38 6.58
N PRO A 160 10.58 -6.68 5.39
CA PRO A 160 11.03 -8.03 5.05
C PRO A 160 12.12 -8.57 5.97
N GLU A 161 12.96 -7.70 6.52
CA GLU A 161 14.02 -8.02 7.47
C GLU A 161 13.49 -8.25 8.89
N GLY A 162 12.20 -7.93 9.13
CA GLY A 162 11.57 -8.12 10.45
C GLY A 162 11.94 -7.07 11.49
N GLU A 163 12.53 -5.94 11.07
CA GLU A 163 12.83 -4.82 11.97
C GLU A 163 11.60 -3.93 12.21
N LEU A 164 10.72 -3.84 11.20
CA LEU A 164 9.44 -3.16 11.27
C LEU A 164 8.30 -4.13 10.92
N SER A 165 7.10 -3.79 11.36
CA SER A 165 5.87 -4.49 11.00
C SER A 165 4.86 -3.53 10.38
N CYS A 166 3.86 -4.07 9.68
CA CYS A 166 2.77 -3.28 9.12
C CYS A 166 2.07 -2.43 10.17
N THR A 167 1.94 -2.96 11.40
CA THR A 167 1.25 -2.31 12.52
C THR A 167 2.06 -1.22 13.20
N ASP A 168 3.32 -1.03 12.85
CA ASP A 168 4.09 0.13 13.31
C ASP A 168 3.62 1.42 12.63
N CYS A 169 3.05 1.30 11.42
CA CYS A 169 2.54 2.43 10.64
C CYS A 169 1.01 2.40 10.47
N HIS A 170 0.38 1.22 10.42
CA HIS A 170 -1.04 1.04 10.12
C HIS A 170 -1.82 0.50 11.31
N SER A 171 -3.05 0.99 11.48
CA SER A 171 -4.02 0.41 12.43
C SER A 171 -5.15 -0.28 11.67
N PRO A 172 -5.19 -1.61 11.61
CA PRO A 172 -6.24 -2.33 10.91
C PRO A 172 -7.62 -2.24 11.59
N HIS A 173 -7.66 -1.81 12.86
CA HIS A 173 -8.89 -1.74 13.64
C HIS A 173 -9.60 -0.38 13.56
N LYS A 174 -8.91 0.67 13.10
CA LYS A 174 -9.48 2.03 13.07
C LYS A 174 -9.88 2.45 11.67
N GLY A 175 -10.78 3.40 11.55
CA GLY A 175 -11.23 3.95 10.27
C GLY A 175 -10.13 4.64 9.45
N SER A 176 -9.03 5.01 10.09
CA SER A 176 -7.80 5.44 9.43
C SER A 176 -6.78 4.31 9.45
N ILE A 177 -6.15 4.08 8.30
CA ILE A 177 -5.07 3.09 8.17
C ILE A 177 -3.77 3.51 8.87
N HIS A 178 -3.67 4.76 9.33
CA HIS A 178 -2.45 5.27 9.98
C HIS A 178 -2.54 5.16 11.50
N VAL A 179 -1.42 4.85 12.13
CA VAL A 179 -1.31 4.84 13.59
C VAL A 179 -1.48 6.28 14.10
N GLY A 180 -2.50 6.49 14.90
CA GLY A 180 -2.86 7.83 15.39
C GLY A 180 -4.29 8.22 15.05
N GLY A 181 -4.90 7.55 14.07
CA GLY A 181 -6.27 7.79 13.62
C GLY A 181 -6.44 9.11 12.87
N GLY A 182 -7.43 9.17 12.00
CA GLY A 182 -7.77 10.36 11.22
C GLY A 182 -7.32 10.29 9.76
N THR A 183 -8.03 11.02 8.92
CA THR A 183 -7.79 11.13 7.47
C THR A 183 -6.98 12.37 7.11
N SER A 184 -6.47 13.10 8.12
CA SER A 184 -5.70 14.32 7.93
C SER A 184 -4.26 14.01 7.51
N ILE A 185 -3.75 14.77 6.56
CA ILE A 185 -2.33 14.78 6.14
C ILE A 185 -1.40 14.97 7.34
N LEU A 186 -1.82 15.76 8.31
CA LEU A 186 -1.04 15.97 9.55
C LEU A 186 -0.88 14.66 10.34
N THR A 187 -1.89 13.79 10.36
CA THR A 187 -1.82 12.49 11.03
C THR A 187 -0.90 11.52 10.29
N GLU A 188 -0.87 11.58 8.96
CA GLU A 188 0.05 10.81 8.14
C GLU A 188 1.50 11.18 8.43
N ASN A 189 1.81 12.47 8.44
CA ASN A 189 3.15 12.95 8.80
C ASN A 189 3.56 12.53 10.21
N GLU A 190 2.64 12.60 11.19
CA GLU A 190 2.92 12.17 12.56
C GLU A 190 3.32 10.69 12.64
N SER A 191 2.74 9.84 11.81
CA SER A 191 3.14 8.42 11.73
C SER A 191 4.61 8.26 11.31
N CYS A 192 5.06 9.06 10.35
CA CYS A 192 6.46 9.09 9.89
C CYS A 192 7.40 9.68 10.95
N LEU A 193 6.98 10.79 11.56
CA LEU A 193 7.77 11.59 12.49
C LEU A 193 7.99 10.93 13.87
N ARG A 194 7.31 9.83 14.15
CA ARG A 194 7.59 8.99 15.32
C ARG A 194 8.98 8.39 15.29
N CYS A 195 9.49 8.08 14.10
CA CYS A 195 10.83 7.53 13.88
C CYS A 195 11.77 8.56 13.24
N HIS A 196 11.26 9.40 12.32
CA HIS A 196 12.02 10.45 11.63
C HIS A 196 11.87 11.81 12.35
N ALA A 197 12.19 11.81 13.63
CA ALA A 197 11.97 12.97 14.50
C ALA A 197 12.76 14.23 14.06
N GLU A 198 13.90 14.05 13.41
CA GLU A 198 14.73 15.12 12.87
C GLU A 198 14.04 15.92 11.75
N GLN A 199 13.02 15.32 11.10
CA GLN A 199 12.25 16.00 10.05
C GLN A 199 11.02 16.75 10.58
N ARG A 200 10.79 16.73 11.89
CA ARG A 200 9.61 17.35 12.52
C ARG A 200 9.67 18.88 12.55
N GLY A 201 10.85 19.43 12.61
CA GLY A 201 11.00 20.85 12.88
C GLY A 201 10.87 21.21 14.39
N PRO A 202 10.50 22.43 14.78
CA PRO A 202 10.20 23.54 13.87
C PRO A 202 11.44 24.05 13.12
N PHE A 203 11.25 24.45 11.89
CA PHE A 203 12.28 25.10 11.08
C PHE A 203 11.97 26.59 10.95
N VAL A 204 13.02 27.42 10.82
CA VAL A 204 12.86 28.86 10.55
C VAL A 204 12.39 29.07 9.12
N PHE A 205 12.91 28.25 8.22
CA PHE A 205 12.56 28.22 6.81
C PHE A 205 11.98 26.86 6.49
N GLU A 206 10.66 26.75 6.47
CA GLU A 206 9.96 25.49 6.16
C GLU A 206 9.87 25.28 4.65
N HIS A 207 9.89 24.03 4.24
CA HIS A 207 9.54 23.65 2.88
C HIS A 207 8.05 23.31 2.84
N GLU A 208 7.26 24.14 2.19
CA GLU A 208 5.79 24.05 2.16
C GLU A 208 5.28 22.67 1.73
N ALA A 209 5.98 22.02 0.79
CA ALA A 209 5.62 20.68 0.33
C ALA A 209 5.60 19.63 1.46
N VAL A 210 6.36 19.80 2.52
CA VAL A 210 6.36 18.89 3.69
C VAL A 210 5.03 18.96 4.44
N ARG A 211 4.35 20.08 4.41
CA ARG A 211 3.01 20.25 5.00
C ARG A 211 1.93 19.52 4.21
N GLU A 212 2.14 19.31 2.91
CA GLU A 212 1.21 18.59 2.04
C GLU A 212 1.32 17.06 2.21
N GLY A 213 2.36 16.58 2.87
CA GLY A 213 2.56 15.17 3.22
C GLY A 213 3.90 14.59 2.78
N CYS A 214 4.45 13.71 3.59
CA CYS A 214 5.70 13.01 3.28
C CYS A 214 5.59 12.18 1.98
N THR A 215 4.41 11.62 1.72
CA THR A 215 4.12 10.76 0.57
C THR A 215 4.01 11.49 -0.76
N ILE A 216 4.02 12.83 -0.76
CA ILE A 216 4.17 13.64 -1.99
C ILE A 216 5.48 13.32 -2.69
N CYS A 217 6.54 13.06 -1.91
CA CYS A 217 7.88 12.78 -2.42
C CYS A 217 8.31 11.32 -2.19
N HIS A 218 7.83 10.68 -1.14
CA HIS A 218 8.29 9.34 -0.72
C HIS A 218 7.22 8.26 -0.91
N VAL A 219 7.66 7.06 -1.28
CA VAL A 219 6.83 5.84 -1.35
C VAL A 219 7.26 4.90 -0.23
N PRO A 220 6.57 4.87 0.92
CA PRO A 220 7.07 4.24 2.14
C PRO A 220 7.22 2.71 2.07
N HIS A 221 6.49 2.03 1.21
CA HIS A 221 6.61 0.58 1.07
C HIS A 221 7.84 0.18 0.27
N GLY A 222 8.16 0.93 -0.80
CA GLY A 222 9.35 0.64 -1.60
C GLY A 222 9.41 1.45 -2.88
N SER A 223 10.63 1.69 -3.34
CA SER A 223 10.94 2.43 -4.55
C SER A 223 12.16 1.87 -5.25
N VAL A 224 12.20 2.02 -6.55
CA VAL A 224 13.42 1.80 -7.35
C VAL A 224 14.45 2.94 -7.16
N ASN A 225 13.99 4.06 -6.59
CA ASN A 225 14.84 5.23 -6.36
C ASN A 225 15.38 5.24 -4.93
N PRO A 226 16.62 5.72 -4.72
CA PRO A 226 17.16 5.92 -3.39
C PRO A 226 16.26 6.81 -2.51
N LYS A 227 16.36 6.65 -1.19
CA LYS A 227 15.60 7.44 -0.20
C LYS A 227 14.08 7.31 -0.35
N LEU A 228 13.60 6.21 -0.90
CA LEU A 228 12.18 5.95 -1.16
C LEU A 228 11.50 7.01 -2.04
N LEU A 229 12.23 7.71 -2.89
CA LEU A 229 11.66 8.76 -3.73
C LEU A 229 10.69 8.19 -4.78
N ALA A 230 9.54 8.81 -4.93
CA ALA A 230 8.53 8.44 -5.93
C ALA A 230 9.03 8.61 -7.36
N VAL A 231 9.92 9.56 -7.59
CA VAL A 231 10.56 9.82 -8.88
C VAL A 231 12.05 10.08 -8.71
N ARG A 232 12.81 9.79 -9.76
CA ARG A 232 14.27 9.82 -9.73
C ARG A 232 14.81 11.25 -9.69
N ASP A 233 15.82 11.44 -8.84
CA ASP A 233 16.72 12.60 -8.80
C ASP A 233 15.99 13.97 -8.79
N ALA A 234 16.47 14.92 -9.54
CA ALA A 234 15.93 16.28 -9.66
C ALA A 234 14.45 16.31 -10.09
N ASN A 235 13.94 15.25 -10.73
CA ASN A 235 12.55 15.19 -11.16
C ASN A 235 11.56 15.25 -9.98
N ALA A 236 11.97 14.82 -8.78
CA ALA A 236 11.14 14.98 -7.58
C ALA A 236 10.88 16.47 -7.27
N CYS A 237 11.88 17.31 -7.50
CA CYS A 237 11.81 18.76 -7.25
C CYS A 237 11.14 19.50 -8.41
N LEU A 238 11.48 19.12 -9.64
CA LEU A 238 11.01 19.78 -10.87
C LEU A 238 9.51 19.55 -11.17
N LYS A 239 8.83 18.71 -10.41
CA LYS A 239 7.36 18.64 -10.44
C LYS A 239 6.69 19.95 -10.03
N CYS A 240 7.30 20.68 -9.12
CA CYS A 240 6.77 21.92 -8.54
C CYS A 240 7.66 23.13 -8.86
N HIS A 241 8.99 22.94 -8.88
CA HIS A 241 9.94 23.99 -9.16
C HIS A 241 10.16 24.12 -10.68
N PHE A 242 9.42 25.04 -11.27
CA PHE A 242 9.45 25.30 -12.71
C PHE A 242 10.84 25.62 -13.21
N GLN A 243 11.23 24.92 -14.26
CA GLN A 243 12.40 25.19 -15.05
C GLN A 243 12.02 26.14 -16.20
N GLN A 244 12.51 27.38 -16.14
CA GLN A 244 12.30 28.36 -17.19
C GLN A 244 13.57 28.48 -18.04
N GLN A 245 13.44 28.31 -19.35
CA GLN A 245 14.54 28.52 -20.28
C GLN A 245 14.44 29.90 -20.93
N SER A 246 15.50 30.67 -20.88
CA SER A 246 15.60 31.98 -21.53
C SER A 246 17.02 32.19 -22.07
N GLY A 247 17.17 32.33 -23.38
CA GLY A 247 18.48 32.62 -24.02
C GLY A 247 19.61 31.63 -23.74
N GLY A 248 19.26 30.32 -23.52
CA GLY A 248 20.22 29.28 -23.14
C GLY A 248 20.49 29.16 -21.65
N THR A 249 19.85 29.99 -20.82
CA THR A 249 19.94 29.95 -19.37
C THR A 249 18.75 29.19 -18.78
N ILE A 250 19.03 28.32 -17.81
CA ILE A 250 18.01 27.56 -17.08
C ILE A 250 17.80 28.22 -15.72
N LEU A 251 16.66 28.86 -15.55
CA LEU A 251 16.27 29.50 -14.31
C LEU A 251 15.35 28.58 -13.51
N ILE A 252 15.67 28.37 -12.22
CA ILE A 252 14.82 27.66 -11.26
C ILE A 252 14.73 28.56 -10.01
N GLY A 253 13.50 28.90 -9.60
CA GLY A 253 13.30 29.84 -8.51
C GLY A 253 13.95 31.22 -8.72
N GLY A 254 14.06 31.67 -9.99
CA GLY A 254 14.69 32.93 -10.36
C GLY A 254 16.21 32.92 -10.38
N SER A 255 16.87 31.81 -10.04
CA SER A 255 18.34 31.66 -10.04
C SER A 255 18.83 30.82 -11.20
N ASP A 256 20.01 31.13 -11.74
CA ASP A 256 20.65 30.38 -12.82
C ASP A 256 21.15 29.01 -12.32
N HIS A 257 20.61 27.96 -12.90
CA HIS A 257 20.97 26.57 -12.63
C HIS A 257 21.59 25.87 -13.87
N THR A 258 21.91 26.58 -14.93
CA THR A 258 22.35 26.03 -16.22
C THR A 258 23.49 25.02 -16.10
N THR A 259 24.52 25.35 -15.33
CA THR A 259 25.65 24.45 -15.10
C THR A 259 25.45 23.53 -13.91
N ARG A 260 24.63 23.91 -12.96
CA ARG A 260 24.44 23.21 -11.69
C ARG A 260 23.63 21.93 -11.84
N LEU A 261 22.65 21.88 -12.75
CA LEU A 261 21.88 20.67 -13.04
C LEU A 261 22.72 19.51 -13.56
N GLN A 262 23.91 19.80 -14.10
CA GLN A 262 24.84 18.78 -14.59
C GLN A 262 25.74 18.22 -13.48
N GLN A 263 25.78 18.87 -12.32
CA GLN A 263 26.71 18.53 -11.22
C GLN A 263 26.13 17.49 -10.24
N GLY A 264 24.87 17.15 -10.34
CA GLY A 264 24.24 16.17 -9.48
C GLY A 264 22.74 16.41 -9.21
N THR A 265 22.26 15.91 -8.10
CA THR A 265 20.88 16.13 -7.66
C THR A 265 20.74 17.47 -6.95
N CYS A 266 19.50 17.96 -6.79
CA CYS A 266 19.23 19.22 -6.10
C CYS A 266 19.73 19.21 -4.65
N TRP A 267 19.78 18.06 -4.01
CA TRP A 267 20.27 17.86 -2.63
C TRP A 267 21.74 17.42 -2.55
N THR A 268 22.51 17.55 -3.62
CA THR A 268 23.95 17.29 -3.58
C THR A 268 24.63 18.24 -2.60
N ALA A 269 25.70 17.78 -1.96
CA ALA A 269 26.46 18.53 -0.95
C ALA A 269 26.77 19.95 -1.42
N GLY A 270 26.44 20.93 -0.57
CA GLY A 270 26.57 22.35 -0.86
C GLY A 270 25.43 22.97 -1.69
N CYS A 271 24.40 22.15 -2.09
CA CYS A 271 23.21 22.65 -2.76
C CYS A 271 22.03 22.73 -1.78
N HIS A 272 20.92 22.05 -2.00
CA HIS A 272 19.72 22.10 -1.14
C HIS A 272 19.67 20.87 -0.22
N GLU A 273 20.55 20.82 0.79
CA GLU A 273 20.63 19.64 1.67
C GLU A 273 19.47 19.56 2.68
N ALA A 274 18.95 20.70 3.10
CA ALA A 274 17.89 20.80 4.10
C ALA A 274 16.49 20.84 3.47
N VAL A 275 16.21 19.91 2.55
CA VAL A 275 14.96 19.88 1.75
C VAL A 275 13.67 19.77 2.60
N HIS A 276 13.75 19.28 3.84
CA HIS A 276 12.60 19.21 4.74
C HIS A 276 12.37 20.50 5.54
N GLY A 277 13.35 21.39 5.57
CA GLY A 277 13.34 22.66 6.25
C GLY A 277 14.71 23.01 6.81
N SER A 278 14.99 24.31 6.94
CA SER A 278 16.26 24.83 7.44
C SER A 278 16.07 25.78 8.60
N ARG A 279 17.04 25.80 9.51
CA ARG A 279 17.09 26.76 10.62
C ARG A 279 17.84 28.02 10.27
N VAL A 280 18.61 28.01 9.18
CA VAL A 280 19.57 29.08 8.87
C VAL A 280 19.53 29.55 7.41
N SER A 281 18.93 28.81 6.50
CA SER A 281 19.00 29.13 5.07
C SER A 281 17.60 29.15 4.42
N PRO A 282 17.18 30.31 3.86
CA PRO A 282 15.89 30.41 3.15
C PRO A 282 15.88 29.63 1.82
N SER A 283 17.04 29.26 1.30
CA SER A 283 17.15 28.40 0.12
C SER A 283 17.33 26.93 0.46
N LEU A 284 17.13 26.54 1.72
CA LEU A 284 17.23 25.16 2.22
C LEU A 284 18.60 24.49 1.93
N ARG A 285 19.69 25.27 2.02
CA ARG A 285 21.03 24.76 1.71
C ARG A 285 21.69 24.04 2.88
N PHE A 286 21.31 24.36 4.11
CA PHE A 286 21.89 23.82 5.35
C PHE A 286 20.79 23.60 6.40
#